data_14e19c5612014c8bc3ce8c15701c4558
#
_entry.id   14e19c5612014c8bc3ce8c15701c4558
#
_cell.length_a   1.000
_cell.length_b   1.000
_cell.length_c   1.000
_cell.angle_alpha   90.00
_cell.angle_beta   90.00
_cell.angle_gamma   90.00
#
_symmetry.space_group_name_H-M   'P 1'
#
loop_
_entity.id
_entity.type
_entity.pdbx_description
1 polymer ?
#
loop_
_entity_poly.entity_id
_entity_poly.type
_entity_poly.pdbx_seq_one_letter_code
_entity_poly.pdbx_strand_id
1 'polypeptide(L)'
;MKDQFARLAAWQPFAKAGNWPDADMLAIGELKPHPGYGEPRSSRLTYDEQKTLLTLWAIAKSPLIVGANLTLLDAKTLTLLTNADVIALDQEGTGEFEAKHEGAMIAWRTSLPKEREALAIFNTGDTPLSVQRDFADFDADLGTRHWKVTDAWAGQELGRQRGVDATLAPHSCLLLVLSPEKLLPEKLLPKLHKEHE
;
A
#
# COMPACT_ATOMS: atom_id res chain seq x y z
N MET A 1 -8.64 2.60 -14.72
CA MET A 1 -7.70 2.46 -13.60
C MET A 1 -6.29 2.05 -14.07
N LYS A 2 -6.11 1.07 -14.95
CA LYS A 2 -4.76 0.63 -15.40
C LYS A 2 -3.85 1.78 -15.87
N ASP A 3 -4.36 2.74 -16.65
CA ASP A 3 -3.55 3.86 -17.15
C ASP A 3 -3.01 4.79 -16.06
N GLN A 4 -3.63 4.81 -14.88
CA GLN A 4 -3.20 5.67 -13.79
C GLN A 4 -1.87 5.23 -13.16
N PHE A 5 -1.56 3.93 -13.19
CA PHE A 5 -0.24 3.45 -12.75
C PHE A 5 0.88 4.13 -13.54
N ALA A 6 0.82 4.05 -14.87
CA ALA A 6 1.83 4.65 -15.73
C ALA A 6 1.88 6.19 -15.61
N ARG A 7 0.72 6.84 -15.46
CA ARG A 7 0.65 8.30 -15.27
C ARG A 7 1.29 8.74 -13.96
N LEU A 8 0.95 8.09 -12.86
CA LEU A 8 1.52 8.40 -11.55
C LEU A 8 3.03 8.11 -11.51
N ALA A 9 3.49 7.00 -12.09
CA ALA A 9 4.91 6.71 -12.23
C ALA A 9 5.65 7.79 -13.03
N ALA A 10 5.06 8.31 -14.11
CA ALA A 10 5.64 9.41 -14.91
C ALA A 10 5.68 10.74 -14.14
N TRP A 11 4.72 11.00 -13.25
CA TRP A 11 4.67 12.21 -12.44
C TRP A 11 5.55 12.15 -11.18
N GLN A 12 5.88 10.95 -10.71
CA GLN A 12 6.63 10.74 -9.48
C GLN A 12 7.93 11.57 -9.37
N PRO A 13 8.77 11.75 -10.42
CA PRO A 13 9.96 12.57 -10.33
C PRO A 13 9.71 14.07 -10.02
N PHE A 14 8.47 14.52 -10.18
CA PHE A 14 8.04 15.89 -9.92
C PHE A 14 7.30 16.04 -8.59
N ALA A 15 6.96 14.92 -7.95
CA ALA A 15 6.29 14.90 -6.66
C ALA A 15 7.22 15.43 -5.56
N LYS A 16 6.73 16.33 -4.75
CA LYS A 16 7.44 16.91 -3.60
C LYS A 16 6.46 17.64 -2.70
N ALA A 17 6.88 18.00 -1.50
CA ALA A 17 6.06 18.80 -0.59
C ALA A 17 5.47 20.03 -1.28
N GLY A 18 4.14 20.13 -1.28
CA GLY A 18 3.38 21.19 -1.94
C GLY A 18 3.14 21.00 -3.45
N ASN A 19 3.55 19.87 -4.03
CA ASN A 19 3.32 19.52 -5.44
C ASN A 19 3.12 18.01 -5.59
N TRP A 20 1.88 17.59 -5.49
CA TRP A 20 1.49 16.17 -5.55
C TRP A 20 0.79 15.85 -6.87
N PRO A 21 0.97 14.64 -7.44
CA PRO A 21 0.24 14.22 -8.62
C PRO A 21 -1.23 14.03 -8.26
N ASP A 22 -2.13 14.67 -9.02
CA ASP A 22 -3.58 14.51 -8.84
C ASP A 22 -4.10 13.45 -9.81
N ALA A 23 -4.50 12.30 -9.26
CA ALA A 23 -5.04 11.18 -10.02
C ALA A 23 -6.58 11.21 -10.10
N ASP A 24 -7.19 12.35 -9.77
CA ASP A 24 -8.63 12.57 -9.72
C ASP A 24 -9.28 11.96 -8.46
N MET A 25 -10.59 12.17 -8.30
CA MET A 25 -11.33 11.74 -7.12
C MET A 25 -11.49 10.22 -7.00
N LEU A 26 -11.67 9.76 -5.76
CA LEU A 26 -11.96 8.38 -5.43
C LEU A 26 -13.43 8.06 -5.72
N ALA A 27 -13.70 7.34 -6.82
CA ALA A 27 -15.04 6.90 -7.20
C ALA A 27 -15.45 5.63 -6.42
N ILE A 28 -15.57 5.74 -5.09
CA ILE A 28 -15.81 4.65 -4.13
C ILE A 28 -17.21 4.81 -3.53
N GLY A 29 -17.91 3.70 -3.26
CA GLY A 29 -19.23 3.70 -2.61
C GLY A 29 -20.35 4.25 -3.48
N GLU A 30 -21.33 4.96 -2.87
CA GLU A 30 -22.47 5.54 -3.57
C GLU A 30 -22.11 6.89 -4.18
N LEU A 31 -22.23 6.98 -5.48
CA LEU A 31 -21.89 8.16 -6.28
C LEU A 31 -23.17 8.91 -6.63
N LYS A 32 -23.18 10.21 -6.36
CA LYS A 32 -24.26 11.10 -6.79
C LYS A 32 -23.66 12.21 -7.67
N PRO A 33 -23.48 11.94 -8.97
CA PRO A 33 -22.90 12.92 -9.86
C PRO A 33 -23.70 14.24 -9.85
N HIS A 34 -23.02 15.33 -10.17
CA HIS A 34 -23.68 16.60 -10.37
C HIS A 34 -24.71 16.47 -11.51
N PRO A 35 -25.85 17.19 -11.47
CA PRO A 35 -26.84 17.17 -12.53
C PRO A 35 -26.20 17.35 -13.93
N GLY A 36 -26.55 16.47 -14.86
CA GLY A 36 -25.97 16.42 -16.20
C GLY A 36 -24.77 15.49 -16.37
N TYR A 37 -24.23 14.92 -15.29
CA TYR A 37 -23.07 13.99 -15.32
C TYR A 37 -23.46 12.53 -15.02
N GLY A 38 -24.72 12.21 -15.03
CA GLY A 38 -25.26 10.86 -14.85
C GLY A 38 -26.20 10.74 -13.65
N GLU A 39 -26.81 9.56 -13.52
CA GLU A 39 -27.71 9.24 -12.43
C GLU A 39 -26.97 8.76 -11.17
N PRO A 40 -27.57 8.96 -9.96
CA PRO A 40 -27.06 8.37 -8.73
C PRO A 40 -26.87 6.84 -8.90
N ARG A 41 -25.74 6.33 -8.48
CA ARG A 41 -25.40 4.91 -8.65
C ARG A 41 -24.30 4.48 -7.67
N SER A 42 -24.21 3.20 -7.40
CA SER A 42 -23.05 2.63 -6.72
C SER A 42 -21.80 2.68 -7.62
N SER A 43 -20.63 2.69 -7.01
CA SER A 43 -19.37 2.49 -7.72
C SER A 43 -19.44 1.22 -8.58
N ARG A 44 -18.88 1.29 -9.79
CA ARG A 44 -18.75 0.12 -10.67
C ARG A 44 -17.51 -0.72 -10.36
N LEU A 45 -16.67 -0.25 -9.44
CA LEU A 45 -15.49 -0.97 -8.98
C LEU A 45 -15.91 -2.03 -7.97
N THR A 46 -15.36 -3.23 -8.11
CA THR A 46 -15.45 -4.26 -7.07
C THR A 46 -14.77 -3.76 -5.78
N TYR A 47 -14.98 -4.46 -4.68
CA TYR A 47 -14.35 -4.10 -3.40
C TYR A 47 -12.82 -4.13 -3.47
N ASP A 48 -12.25 -5.13 -4.16
CA ASP A 48 -10.81 -5.23 -4.35
C ASP A 48 -10.26 -4.13 -5.26
N GLU A 49 -11.00 -3.74 -6.30
CA GLU A 49 -10.64 -2.60 -7.15
C GLU A 49 -10.71 -1.27 -6.39
N GLN A 50 -11.67 -1.11 -5.46
CA GLN A 50 -11.73 0.07 -4.59
C GLN A 50 -10.54 0.14 -3.63
N LYS A 51 -10.13 -1.01 -3.07
CA LYS A 51 -8.89 -1.11 -2.28
C LYS A 51 -7.67 -0.74 -3.12
N THR A 52 -7.57 -1.30 -4.31
CA THR A 52 -6.47 -1.04 -5.26
C THR A 52 -6.40 0.45 -5.61
N LEU A 53 -7.54 1.08 -5.92
CA LEU A 53 -7.62 2.50 -6.20
C LEU A 53 -7.10 3.33 -5.02
N LEU A 54 -7.63 3.10 -3.82
CA LEU A 54 -7.26 3.85 -2.63
C LEU A 54 -5.79 3.63 -2.24
N THR A 55 -5.29 2.39 -2.37
CA THR A 55 -3.87 2.09 -2.11
C THR A 55 -2.95 2.82 -3.08
N LEU A 56 -3.27 2.83 -4.37
CA LEU A 56 -2.45 3.51 -5.38
C LEU A 56 -2.43 5.03 -5.14
N TRP A 57 -3.60 5.66 -4.88
CA TRP A 57 -3.65 7.08 -4.57
C TRP A 57 -2.83 7.42 -3.33
N ALA A 58 -3.00 6.66 -2.26
CA ALA A 58 -2.29 6.88 -1.01
C ALA A 58 -0.76 6.73 -1.16
N ILE A 59 -0.28 5.67 -1.82
CA ILE A 59 1.16 5.43 -1.95
C ILE A 59 1.82 6.39 -2.95
N ALA A 60 1.10 6.83 -3.97
CA ALA A 60 1.57 7.82 -4.94
C ALA A 60 1.37 9.27 -4.47
N LYS A 61 0.79 9.46 -3.27
CA LYS A 61 0.50 10.78 -2.67
C LYS A 61 -0.45 11.65 -3.50
N SER A 62 -1.36 11.00 -4.22
CA SER A 62 -2.47 11.71 -4.86
C SER A 62 -3.49 12.15 -3.80
N PRO A 63 -4.01 13.39 -3.84
CA PRO A 63 -5.01 13.84 -2.90
C PRO A 63 -6.19 12.86 -2.76
N LEU A 64 -6.55 12.46 -1.55
CA LEU A 64 -7.63 11.53 -1.28
C LEU A 64 -8.99 12.26 -1.28
N ILE A 65 -9.42 12.74 -2.43
CA ILE A 65 -10.69 13.43 -2.60
C ILE A 65 -11.80 12.42 -2.84
N VAL A 66 -12.70 12.28 -1.88
CA VAL A 66 -13.78 11.29 -1.93
C VAL A 66 -14.90 11.77 -2.88
N GLY A 67 -15.13 11.02 -3.96
CA GLY A 67 -16.21 11.27 -4.92
C GLY A 67 -17.56 10.67 -4.54
N ALA A 68 -17.68 10.06 -3.35
CA ALA A 68 -18.90 9.45 -2.86
C ALA A 68 -19.85 10.45 -2.21
N ASN A 69 -21.14 10.10 -2.17
CA ASN A 69 -22.10 10.76 -1.30
C ASN A 69 -21.89 10.31 0.14
N LEU A 70 -21.26 11.15 0.96
CA LEU A 70 -20.89 10.83 2.33
C LEU A 70 -22.08 10.52 3.24
N THR A 71 -23.30 10.94 2.86
CA THR A 71 -24.52 10.66 3.63
C THR A 71 -25.08 9.25 3.35
N LEU A 72 -24.54 8.54 2.36
CA LEU A 72 -25.00 7.21 1.92
C LEU A 72 -23.89 6.15 2.05
N LEU A 73 -22.84 6.41 2.82
CA LEU A 73 -21.75 5.45 3.02
C LEU A 73 -22.25 4.21 3.76
N ASP A 74 -22.01 3.05 3.15
CA ASP A 74 -22.18 1.79 3.85
C ASP A 74 -20.95 1.46 4.75
N ALA A 75 -21.09 0.47 5.62
CA ALA A 75 -20.05 0.08 6.56
C ALA A 75 -18.75 -0.37 5.87
N LYS A 76 -18.84 -1.02 4.70
CA LYS A 76 -17.65 -1.48 3.95
C LYS A 76 -16.90 -0.30 3.36
N THR A 77 -17.60 0.64 2.74
CA THR A 77 -17.01 1.87 2.19
C THR A 77 -16.39 2.70 3.31
N LEU A 78 -17.09 2.84 4.45
CA LEU A 78 -16.55 3.55 5.60
C LEU A 78 -15.25 2.91 6.10
N THR A 79 -15.20 1.56 6.20
CA THR A 79 -13.97 0.84 6.60
C THR A 79 -12.81 1.10 5.65
N LEU A 80 -13.06 1.18 4.33
CA LEU A 80 -12.01 1.54 3.37
C LEU A 80 -11.48 2.95 3.62
N LEU A 81 -12.38 3.92 3.71
CA LEU A 81 -12.04 5.34 3.81
C LEU A 81 -11.46 5.75 5.17
N THR A 82 -11.61 4.92 6.19
CA THR A 82 -11.10 5.18 7.55
C THR A 82 -9.97 4.23 7.97
N ASN A 83 -9.38 3.49 7.05
CA ASN A 83 -8.22 2.65 7.36
C ASN A 83 -7.03 3.53 7.74
N ALA A 84 -6.61 3.44 9.00
CA ALA A 84 -5.59 4.30 9.57
C ALA A 84 -4.21 4.12 8.91
N ASP A 85 -3.84 2.89 8.53
CA ASP A 85 -2.56 2.61 7.89
C ASP A 85 -2.50 3.20 6.47
N VAL A 86 -3.61 3.14 5.72
CA VAL A 86 -3.69 3.74 4.39
C VAL A 86 -3.67 5.27 4.46
N ILE A 87 -4.35 5.86 5.44
CA ILE A 87 -4.31 7.30 5.67
C ILE A 87 -2.90 7.74 6.09
N ALA A 88 -2.25 6.99 6.99
CA ALA A 88 -0.87 7.27 7.39
C ALA A 88 0.11 7.14 6.22
N LEU A 89 -0.11 6.18 5.31
CA LEU A 89 0.68 6.03 4.08
C LEU A 89 0.64 7.32 3.25
N ASP A 90 -0.55 7.87 3.03
CA ASP A 90 -0.73 9.13 2.30
C ASP A 90 -0.10 10.33 3.03
N GLN A 91 -0.31 10.45 4.33
CA GLN A 91 0.11 11.62 5.10
C GLN A 91 1.59 11.61 5.48
N GLU A 92 2.15 10.46 5.80
CA GLU A 92 3.48 10.31 6.38
C GLU A 92 4.52 9.75 5.40
N GLY A 93 4.08 9.13 4.28
CA GLY A 93 4.98 8.53 3.28
C GLY A 93 5.89 9.57 2.63
N THR A 94 7.11 9.18 2.32
CA THR A 94 8.11 10.02 1.62
C THR A 94 8.95 9.17 0.67
N GLY A 95 9.39 9.79 -0.45
CA GLY A 95 10.25 9.11 -1.41
C GLY A 95 9.54 7.94 -2.10
N GLU A 96 8.28 8.13 -2.43
CA GLU A 96 7.45 7.16 -3.15
C GLU A 96 7.92 6.94 -4.59
N PHE A 97 7.90 5.70 -5.06
CA PHE A 97 8.21 5.36 -6.45
C PHE A 97 7.66 3.99 -6.86
N GLU A 98 7.51 3.79 -8.17
CA GLU A 98 7.24 2.48 -8.75
C GLU A 98 8.52 1.63 -8.66
N ALA A 99 8.56 0.70 -7.71
CA ALA A 99 9.74 -0.11 -7.41
C ALA A 99 9.92 -1.25 -8.43
N LYS A 100 8.83 -1.77 -8.99
CA LYS A 100 8.86 -2.84 -9.98
C LYS A 100 7.63 -2.83 -10.87
N HIS A 101 7.86 -3.14 -12.17
CA HIS A 101 6.80 -3.39 -13.12
C HIS A 101 7.15 -4.60 -13.97
N GLU A 102 6.42 -5.69 -13.80
CA GLU A 102 6.67 -6.96 -14.49
C GLU A 102 5.34 -7.62 -14.90
N GLY A 103 4.99 -7.48 -16.17
CA GLY A 103 3.73 -7.97 -16.71
C GLY A 103 2.51 -7.35 -16.01
N ALA A 104 1.71 -8.19 -15.36
CA ALA A 104 0.55 -7.74 -14.59
C ALA A 104 0.90 -7.29 -13.15
N MET A 105 2.12 -7.54 -12.69
CA MET A 105 2.58 -7.13 -11.38
C MET A 105 3.15 -5.72 -11.43
N ILE A 106 2.63 -4.83 -10.59
CA ILE A 106 3.21 -3.52 -10.33
C ILE A 106 3.43 -3.41 -8.83
N ALA A 107 4.60 -2.93 -8.42
CA ALA A 107 4.89 -2.68 -7.01
C ALA A 107 5.36 -1.25 -6.80
N TRP A 108 4.89 -0.64 -5.72
CA TRP A 108 5.26 0.68 -5.27
C TRP A 108 5.82 0.63 -3.86
N ARG A 109 6.80 1.48 -3.59
CA ARG A 109 7.41 1.63 -2.27
C ARG A 109 7.36 3.09 -1.81
N THR A 110 7.27 3.28 -0.50
CA THR A 110 7.49 4.57 0.16
C THR A 110 8.06 4.35 1.56
N SER A 111 8.90 5.27 2.03
CA SER A 111 9.42 5.25 3.39
C SER A 111 8.42 5.89 4.35
N LEU A 112 8.32 5.33 5.55
CA LEU A 112 7.46 5.79 6.64
C LEU A 112 8.31 6.19 7.85
N PRO A 113 7.79 7.04 8.77
CA PRO A 113 8.50 7.37 10.00
C PRO A 113 8.94 6.15 10.80
N LYS A 114 10.01 6.31 11.60
CA LYS A 114 10.60 5.29 12.47
C LYS A 114 11.22 4.13 11.68
N GLU A 115 11.87 4.43 10.57
CA GLU A 115 12.53 3.47 9.68
C GLU A 115 11.58 2.37 9.16
N ARG A 116 10.29 2.62 9.13
CA ARG A 116 9.31 1.73 8.51
C ARG A 116 9.29 1.98 7.01
N GLU A 117 8.86 0.97 6.27
CA GLU A 117 8.63 1.03 4.84
C GLU A 117 7.22 0.54 4.52
N ALA A 118 6.66 1.03 3.45
CA ALA A 118 5.45 0.45 2.88
C ALA A 118 5.73 -0.09 1.48
N LEU A 119 5.23 -1.28 1.21
CA LEU A 119 5.29 -1.95 -0.08
C LEU A 119 3.87 -2.32 -0.51
N ALA A 120 3.41 -1.71 -1.59
CA ALA A 120 2.15 -2.07 -2.23
C ALA A 120 2.43 -2.89 -3.49
N ILE A 121 1.76 -4.04 -3.61
CA ILE A 121 1.86 -4.93 -4.77
C ILE A 121 0.47 -5.04 -5.39
N PHE A 122 0.39 -4.81 -6.68
CA PHE A 122 -0.85 -4.76 -7.44
C PHE A 122 -0.87 -5.84 -8.50
N ASN A 123 -2.00 -6.53 -8.63
CA ASN A 123 -2.32 -7.36 -9.78
C ASN A 123 -3.21 -6.54 -10.73
N THR A 124 -2.65 -6.09 -11.84
CA THR A 124 -3.39 -5.35 -12.88
C THR A 124 -3.99 -6.26 -13.95
N GLY A 125 -3.80 -7.58 -13.83
CA GLY A 125 -4.29 -8.61 -14.76
C GLY A 125 -5.69 -9.10 -14.42
N ASP A 126 -6.25 -9.86 -15.36
CA ASP A 126 -7.60 -10.44 -15.28
C ASP A 126 -7.58 -11.89 -14.72
N THR A 127 -6.41 -12.38 -14.29
CA THR A 127 -6.21 -13.70 -13.69
C THR A 127 -5.49 -13.58 -12.36
N PRO A 128 -5.61 -14.57 -11.45
CA PRO A 128 -4.83 -14.59 -10.22
C PRO A 128 -3.33 -14.51 -10.49
N LEU A 129 -2.62 -13.75 -9.67
CA LEU A 129 -1.18 -13.54 -9.76
C LEU A 129 -0.50 -14.12 -8.51
N SER A 130 0.38 -15.10 -8.71
CA SER A 130 1.25 -15.59 -7.65
C SER A 130 2.49 -14.71 -7.55
N VAL A 131 2.75 -14.20 -6.36
CA VAL A 131 3.93 -13.38 -6.04
C VAL A 131 4.76 -14.13 -5.01
N GLN A 132 5.91 -14.66 -5.46
CA GLN A 132 6.89 -15.30 -4.60
C GLN A 132 8.23 -14.63 -4.85
N ARG A 133 8.57 -13.65 -4.01
CA ARG A 133 9.71 -12.74 -4.21
C ARG A 133 10.34 -12.34 -2.88
N ASP A 134 11.66 -12.22 -2.85
CA ASP A 134 12.35 -11.55 -1.75
C ASP A 134 12.08 -10.03 -1.80
N PHE A 135 12.15 -9.36 -0.65
CA PHE A 135 12.01 -7.89 -0.63
C PHE A 135 13.10 -7.18 -1.42
N ALA A 136 14.30 -7.78 -1.52
CA ALA A 136 15.38 -7.28 -2.36
C ALA A 136 15.03 -7.23 -3.86
N ASP A 137 14.07 -8.03 -4.32
CA ASP A 137 13.62 -8.03 -5.71
C ASP A 137 12.80 -6.78 -6.06
N PHE A 138 12.25 -6.11 -5.06
CA PHE A 138 11.54 -4.84 -5.20
C PHE A 138 12.45 -3.64 -5.00
N ASP A 139 13.33 -3.73 -4.00
CA ASP A 139 14.36 -2.73 -3.73
C ASP A 139 15.49 -3.35 -2.90
N ALA A 140 16.75 -3.10 -3.30
CA ALA A 140 17.93 -3.65 -2.64
C ALA A 140 17.99 -3.30 -1.15
N ASP A 141 17.57 -2.10 -0.76
CA ASP A 141 17.55 -1.63 0.63
C ASP A 141 16.61 -2.46 1.51
N LEU A 142 15.50 -2.94 0.96
CA LEU A 142 14.56 -3.80 1.66
C LEU A 142 15.14 -5.19 1.96
N GLY A 143 16.11 -5.64 1.15
CA GLY A 143 16.80 -6.92 1.32
C GLY A 143 17.84 -6.94 2.44
N THR A 144 18.22 -5.80 2.98
CA THR A 144 19.33 -5.68 3.94
C THR A 144 19.05 -6.26 5.32
N ARG A 145 17.78 -6.46 5.68
CA ARG A 145 17.35 -6.93 7.00
C ARG A 145 16.09 -7.80 6.94
N HIS A 146 15.76 -8.42 8.05
CA HIS A 146 14.43 -9.00 8.25
C HIS A 146 13.47 -7.91 8.74
N TRP A 147 12.22 -8.05 8.35
CA TRP A 147 11.18 -7.11 8.70
C TRP A 147 10.08 -7.79 9.52
N LYS A 148 9.56 -7.09 10.53
CA LYS A 148 8.24 -7.39 11.09
C LYS A 148 7.20 -6.85 10.12
N VAL A 149 6.42 -7.75 9.52
CA VAL A 149 5.50 -7.41 8.43
C VAL A 149 4.06 -7.40 8.93
N THR A 150 3.31 -6.39 8.52
CA THR A 150 1.86 -6.27 8.76
C THR A 150 1.13 -6.08 7.44
N ASP A 151 0.05 -6.83 7.22
CA ASP A 151 -0.92 -6.52 6.16
C ASP A 151 -1.77 -5.35 6.64
N ALA A 152 -1.62 -4.20 5.99
CA ALA A 152 -2.29 -2.96 6.37
C ALA A 152 -3.81 -2.99 6.15
N TRP A 153 -4.28 -3.75 5.15
CA TRP A 153 -5.71 -3.88 4.91
C TRP A 153 -6.41 -4.82 5.89
N ALA A 154 -5.75 -5.91 6.25
CA ALA A 154 -6.28 -6.87 7.22
C ALA A 154 -6.00 -6.45 8.67
N GLY A 155 -5.08 -5.52 8.91
CA GLY A 155 -4.57 -5.21 10.25
C GLY A 155 -3.86 -6.41 10.90
N GLN A 156 -3.34 -7.34 10.09
CA GLN A 156 -2.80 -8.62 10.53
C GLN A 156 -1.27 -8.59 10.58
N GLU A 157 -0.70 -8.93 11.73
CA GLU A 157 0.73 -9.20 11.83
C GLU A 157 1.06 -10.53 11.12
N LEU A 158 1.94 -10.47 10.12
CA LEU A 158 2.42 -11.64 9.37
C LEU A 158 3.73 -12.20 9.92
N GLY A 159 4.25 -11.60 10.98
CA GLY A 159 5.49 -12.01 11.61
C GLY A 159 6.74 -11.51 10.90
N ARG A 160 7.85 -12.24 11.10
CA ARG A 160 9.17 -11.90 10.56
C ARG A 160 9.35 -12.49 9.17
N GLN A 161 9.61 -11.61 8.20
CA GLN A 161 9.76 -12.02 6.80
C GLN A 161 10.94 -11.33 6.12
N ARG A 162 11.36 -11.88 4.99
CA ARG A 162 12.34 -11.31 4.06
C ARG A 162 11.77 -11.12 2.66
N GLY A 163 10.53 -11.52 2.45
CA GLY A 163 9.88 -11.50 1.15
C GLY A 163 8.37 -11.67 1.25
N VAL A 164 7.76 -11.82 0.11
CA VAL A 164 6.33 -12.02 -0.08
C VAL A 164 6.09 -13.40 -0.67
N ASP A 165 5.14 -14.13 -0.11
CA ASP A 165 4.55 -15.34 -0.70
C ASP A 165 3.02 -15.21 -0.59
N ALA A 166 2.40 -14.78 -1.70
CA ALA A 166 0.98 -14.48 -1.74
C ALA A 166 0.39 -14.70 -3.13
N THR A 167 -0.90 -14.97 -3.21
CA THR A 167 -1.66 -14.96 -4.46
C THR A 167 -2.68 -13.83 -4.43
N LEU A 168 -2.55 -12.90 -5.37
CA LEU A 168 -3.45 -11.77 -5.52
C LEU A 168 -4.56 -12.12 -6.53
N ALA A 169 -5.81 -11.88 -6.13
CA ALA A 169 -6.94 -11.98 -7.05
C ALA A 169 -6.81 -10.96 -8.21
N PRO A 170 -7.53 -11.13 -9.33
CA PRO A 170 -7.57 -10.14 -10.39
C PRO A 170 -7.91 -8.74 -9.85
N HIS A 171 -7.20 -7.71 -10.30
CA HIS A 171 -7.38 -6.30 -9.95
C HIS A 171 -7.26 -5.98 -8.45
N SER A 172 -6.73 -6.89 -7.64
CA SER A 172 -6.52 -6.69 -6.21
C SER A 172 -5.11 -6.15 -5.89
N CYS A 173 -4.93 -5.76 -4.64
CA CYS A 173 -3.64 -5.34 -4.12
C CYS A 173 -3.33 -5.99 -2.76
N LEU A 174 -2.05 -6.01 -2.44
CA LEU A 174 -1.51 -6.29 -1.12
C LEU A 174 -0.75 -5.05 -0.65
N LEU A 175 -1.03 -4.56 0.55
CA LEU A 175 -0.31 -3.44 1.15
C LEU A 175 0.37 -3.92 2.44
N LEU A 176 1.68 -3.94 2.42
CA LEU A 176 2.53 -4.35 3.54
C LEU A 176 3.18 -3.14 4.20
N VAL A 177 3.10 -3.08 5.53
CA VAL A 177 3.93 -2.21 6.34
C VAL A 177 5.07 -3.04 6.93
N LEU A 178 6.29 -2.65 6.61
CA LEU A 178 7.53 -3.28 7.03
C LEU A 178 8.12 -2.46 8.19
N SER A 179 8.20 -3.04 9.37
CA SER A 179 8.79 -2.39 10.54
C SER A 179 10.15 -3.00 10.84
N PRO A 180 11.19 -2.20 11.16
CA PRO A 180 12.48 -2.74 11.53
C PRO A 180 12.37 -3.54 12.80
N GLU A 181 13.05 -4.68 12.85
CA GLU A 181 13.19 -5.43 14.07
C GLU A 181 14.07 -4.64 15.05
N LYS A 182 13.55 -4.32 16.22
CA LYS A 182 14.39 -3.76 17.29
C LYS A 182 15.37 -4.83 17.73
N LEU A 183 16.63 -4.70 17.34
CA LEU A 183 17.70 -5.48 17.93
C LEU A 183 17.70 -5.18 19.43
N LEU A 184 17.42 -6.18 20.24
CA LEU A 184 17.66 -6.05 21.68
C LEU A 184 19.15 -5.73 21.85
N PRO A 185 19.52 -4.72 22.63
CA PRO A 185 20.93 -4.43 22.87
C PRO A 185 21.58 -5.67 23.45
N GLU A 186 22.72 -6.05 22.89
CA GLU A 186 23.52 -7.24 23.17
C GLU A 186 23.92 -7.41 24.69
N LYS A 187 23.57 -6.43 25.50
CA LYS A 187 23.86 -6.38 26.93
C LYS A 187 22.99 -7.25 27.85
N LEU A 188 22.02 -7.99 27.31
CA LEU A 188 21.09 -8.83 28.08
C LEU A 188 21.32 -10.34 27.93
N LEU A 189 22.38 -10.78 27.27
CA LEU A 189 22.77 -12.18 27.35
C LEU A 189 23.46 -12.41 28.72
N PRO A 190 22.92 -13.28 29.62
CA PRO A 190 23.59 -13.63 30.83
C PRO A 190 24.94 -14.27 30.45
N LYS A 191 26.05 -13.71 30.98
CA LYS A 191 27.33 -14.37 30.89
C LYS A 191 27.22 -15.70 31.64
N LEU A 192 27.11 -16.79 30.90
CA LEU A 192 27.29 -18.12 31.46
C LEU A 192 28.72 -18.19 32.00
N HIS A 193 28.86 -18.05 33.33
CA HIS A 193 30.09 -18.37 34.00
C HIS A 193 30.41 -19.84 33.72
N LYS A 194 31.47 -20.08 33.00
CA LYS A 194 32.17 -21.35 33.01
C LYS A 194 32.91 -21.39 34.35
N GLU A 195 32.37 -22.02 35.35
CA GLU A 195 33.13 -22.56 36.45
C GLU A 195 33.83 -23.82 35.97
N HIS A 196 35.14 -23.75 35.90
CA HIS A 196 36.00 -24.93 35.79
C HIS A 196 36.42 -25.33 37.18
N GLU A 197 36.07 -26.52 37.57
CA GLU A 197 36.88 -27.39 38.41
C GLU A 197 37.61 -28.41 37.55
#